data_b3af40e53cfd85901af57469fa61e23f
#
_entry.id   b3af40e53cfd85901af57469fa61e23f
#
_cell.length_a   1.000
_cell.length_b   1.000
_cell.length_c   1.000
_cell.angle_alpha   90.00
_cell.angle_beta   90.00
_cell.angle_gamma   90.00
#
_symmetry.space_group_name_H-M   'P 1'
#
loop_
_entity.id
_entity.type
_entity.pdbx_description
1 polymer ?
#
loop_
_entity_poly.entity_id
_entity_poly.type
_entity_poly.pdbx_seq_one_letter_code
_entity_poly.pdbx_strand_id
1 'polypeptide(L)'
;MNTSLAGIRNLLFDLGGVIINLDRQRCVDALTALGDEKADEMLDLSVQRGTLMDLEEGKISPSDFFKRMRQKIGKAVSDEEIVHALNELLIGIPLDRLTLLRKLRQRFNVMMLSNTNPIMFDTKIAECFAQEGLSITDYFDDVYLSYRLKSCKPDIAIFKKVIELSRIVPQETLFFDDSQKNLDAAASLGFKTCLLYTSPSPR
;
A
#
# COMPACT_ATOMS: atom_id res chain seq x y z
N MET A 1 -10.37 -23.14 -2.65
CA MET A 1 -11.78 -22.69 -2.74
C MET A 1 -12.00 -22.05 -4.10
N ASN A 2 -12.89 -22.59 -4.93
CA ASN A 2 -13.25 -21.97 -6.22
C ASN A 2 -14.16 -20.79 -5.95
N THR A 3 -13.59 -19.59 -5.80
CA THR A 3 -14.39 -18.37 -5.70
C THR A 3 -14.96 -18.10 -7.10
N SER A 4 -16.22 -18.38 -7.30
CA SER A 4 -16.91 -18.02 -8.54
C SER A 4 -16.90 -16.50 -8.67
N LEU A 5 -16.38 -15.97 -9.77
CA LEU A 5 -16.41 -14.54 -10.12
C LEU A 5 -17.78 -14.13 -10.70
N ALA A 6 -18.78 -14.99 -10.62
CA ALA A 6 -20.13 -14.66 -11.08
C ALA A 6 -20.69 -13.47 -10.29
N GLY A 7 -21.13 -12.44 -11.00
CA GLY A 7 -21.65 -11.20 -10.41
C GLY A 7 -20.58 -10.21 -9.94
N ILE A 8 -19.28 -10.52 -10.08
CA ILE A 8 -18.20 -9.55 -9.82
C ILE A 8 -18.01 -8.65 -11.05
N ARG A 9 -17.97 -7.36 -10.82
CA ARG A 9 -17.70 -6.32 -11.81
C ARG A 9 -16.42 -5.54 -11.49
N ASN A 10 -16.09 -5.43 -10.19
CA ASN A 10 -14.98 -4.64 -9.71
C ASN A 10 -13.96 -5.51 -8.96
N LEU A 11 -12.69 -5.24 -9.19
CA LEU A 11 -11.58 -5.82 -8.44
C LEU A 11 -10.85 -4.69 -7.73
N LEU A 12 -10.75 -4.77 -6.42
CA LEU A 12 -10.03 -3.82 -5.59
C LEU A 12 -8.81 -4.52 -5.01
N PHE A 13 -7.62 -4.03 -5.28
CA PHE A 13 -6.37 -4.63 -4.83
C PHE A 13 -5.69 -3.76 -3.78
N ASP A 14 -5.20 -4.38 -2.71
CA ASP A 14 -4.09 -3.79 -1.97
C ASP A 14 -2.83 -3.77 -2.82
N LEU A 15 -1.86 -2.94 -2.43
CA LEU A 15 -0.58 -2.79 -3.10
C LEU A 15 0.51 -3.62 -2.44
N GLY A 16 0.82 -3.33 -1.17
CA GLY A 16 1.90 -3.97 -0.44
C GLY A 16 1.61 -5.43 -0.14
N GLY A 17 2.57 -6.35 -0.35
CA GLY A 17 2.33 -7.78 -0.15
C GLY A 17 1.38 -8.44 -1.17
N VAL A 18 0.63 -7.67 -1.95
CA VAL A 18 -0.30 -8.17 -2.98
C VAL A 18 0.25 -7.94 -4.39
N ILE A 19 0.47 -6.70 -4.77
CA ILE A 19 1.02 -6.32 -6.08
C ILE A 19 2.53 -6.17 -6.00
N ILE A 20 3.03 -5.40 -5.02
CA ILE A 20 4.45 -5.16 -4.81
C ILE A 20 4.99 -6.06 -3.70
N ASN A 21 6.14 -6.69 -3.94
CA ASN A 21 6.83 -7.47 -2.91
C ASN A 21 7.48 -6.56 -1.88
N LEU A 22 7.42 -6.97 -0.62
CA LEU A 22 7.96 -6.21 0.51
C LEU A 22 9.07 -6.99 1.21
N ASP A 23 10.07 -6.26 1.71
CA ASP A 23 11.07 -6.76 2.66
C ASP A 23 11.21 -5.76 3.80
N ARG A 24 10.51 -6.03 4.89
CA ARG A 24 10.52 -5.18 6.08
C ARG A 24 11.93 -5.06 6.69
N GLN A 25 12.70 -6.18 6.69
CA GLN A 25 14.01 -6.21 7.34
C GLN A 25 15.00 -5.26 6.65
N ARG A 26 14.99 -5.19 5.32
CA ARG A 26 15.85 -4.25 4.59
C ARG A 26 15.59 -2.79 4.99
N CYS A 27 14.33 -2.40 5.15
CA CYS A 27 13.98 -1.06 5.60
C CYS A 27 14.41 -0.80 7.06
N VAL A 28 14.20 -1.78 7.96
CA VAL A 28 14.67 -1.70 9.35
C VAL A 28 16.18 -1.54 9.40
N ASP A 29 16.93 -2.35 8.66
CA ASP A 29 18.39 -2.31 8.63
C ASP A 29 18.88 -0.96 8.08
N ALA A 30 18.29 -0.45 7.01
CA ALA A 30 18.64 0.83 6.41
C ALA A 30 18.38 2.01 7.37
N LEU A 31 17.23 2.06 8.02
CA LEU A 31 16.90 3.10 9.00
C LEU A 31 17.79 3.00 10.24
N THR A 32 18.09 1.79 10.70
CA THR A 32 19.01 1.55 11.82
C THR A 32 20.42 2.03 11.48
N ALA A 33 20.90 1.81 10.27
CA ALA A 33 22.19 2.33 9.79
C ALA A 33 22.25 3.86 9.79
N LEU A 34 21.13 4.53 9.55
CA LEU A 34 21.02 5.99 9.70
C LEU A 34 21.03 6.44 11.17
N GLY A 35 20.77 5.53 12.12
CA GLY A 35 20.75 5.80 13.57
C GLY A 35 19.37 5.73 14.21
N ASP A 36 18.34 5.26 13.52
CA ASP A 36 17.02 5.00 14.10
C ASP A 36 17.02 3.65 14.83
N GLU A 37 17.39 3.64 16.11
CA GLU A 37 17.39 2.43 16.95
C GLU A 37 16.00 1.81 17.16
N LYS A 38 14.94 2.55 16.84
CA LYS A 38 13.53 2.11 16.95
C LYS A 38 12.84 1.94 15.60
N ALA A 39 13.60 1.71 14.54
CA ALA A 39 13.07 1.49 13.20
C ALA A 39 12.09 0.32 13.15
N ASP A 40 12.35 -0.74 13.90
CA ASP A 40 11.50 -1.91 14.00
C ASP A 40 10.11 -1.57 14.56
N GLU A 41 10.05 -0.76 15.62
CA GLU A 41 8.77 -0.31 16.21
C GLU A 41 7.97 0.57 15.22
N MET A 42 8.65 1.38 14.40
CA MET A 42 8.00 2.27 13.43
C MET A 42 7.31 1.50 12.30
N LEU A 43 7.85 0.36 11.91
CA LEU A 43 7.33 -0.51 10.85
C LEU A 43 6.45 -1.65 11.39
N ASP A 44 6.15 -1.67 12.68
CA ASP A 44 5.25 -2.66 13.25
C ASP A 44 3.79 -2.34 12.87
N LEU A 45 3.26 -3.14 11.97
CA LEU A 45 1.87 -3.04 11.48
C LEU A 45 0.81 -3.29 12.59
N SER A 46 1.21 -3.86 13.74
CA SER A 46 0.32 -4.03 14.88
C SER A 46 0.13 -2.73 15.69
N VAL A 47 1.09 -1.82 15.59
CA VAL A 47 1.10 -0.52 16.29
C VAL A 47 0.61 0.57 15.34
N GLN A 48 -0.69 0.82 15.35
CA GLN A 48 -1.31 1.89 14.53
C GLN A 48 -1.02 3.30 15.13
N ARG A 49 0.25 3.62 15.35
CA ARG A 49 0.71 4.90 15.93
C ARG A 49 2.11 5.22 15.43
N GLY A 50 2.42 6.52 15.36
CA GLY A 50 3.76 7.01 15.09
C GLY A 50 3.87 7.86 13.83
N THR A 51 5.07 8.35 13.58
CA THR A 51 5.35 9.33 12.53
C THR A 51 5.03 8.82 11.13
N LEU A 52 5.29 7.53 10.85
CA LEU A 52 4.98 6.94 9.56
C LEU A 52 3.46 6.83 9.34
N MET A 53 2.72 6.39 10.36
CA MET A 53 1.25 6.34 10.31
C MET A 53 0.63 7.72 10.12
N ASP A 54 1.15 8.76 10.81
CA ASP A 54 0.69 10.13 10.62
C ASP A 54 0.87 10.60 9.17
N LEU A 55 1.96 10.18 8.51
CA LEU A 55 2.23 10.48 7.11
C LEU A 55 1.29 9.69 6.18
N GLU A 56 1.06 8.41 6.44
CA GLU A 56 0.16 7.54 5.67
C GLU A 56 -1.31 7.94 5.80
N GLU A 57 -1.70 8.51 6.94
CA GLU A 57 -3.01 9.13 7.10
C GLU A 57 -3.05 10.57 6.58
N GLY A 58 -1.93 11.10 6.08
CA GLY A 58 -1.82 12.47 5.59
C GLY A 58 -2.10 13.53 6.67
N LYS A 59 -1.84 13.20 7.93
CA LYS A 59 -1.93 14.14 9.07
C LYS A 59 -0.75 15.09 9.11
N ILE A 60 0.38 14.68 8.56
CA ILE A 60 1.61 15.49 8.46
C ILE A 60 2.10 15.52 7.01
N SER A 61 2.86 16.58 6.70
CA SER A 61 3.53 16.71 5.40
C SER A 61 4.81 15.86 5.33
N PRO A 62 5.33 15.58 4.11
CA PRO A 62 6.67 14.99 3.96
C PRO A 62 7.77 15.81 4.67
N SER A 63 7.71 17.14 4.62
CA SER A 63 8.66 18.01 5.30
C SER A 63 8.62 17.83 6.83
N ASP A 64 7.41 17.74 7.42
CA ASP A 64 7.27 17.47 8.85
C ASP A 64 7.77 16.06 9.21
N PHE A 65 7.52 15.09 8.34
CA PHE A 65 8.03 13.73 8.50
C PHE A 65 9.56 13.71 8.56
N PHE A 66 10.24 14.31 7.58
CA PHE A 66 11.70 14.39 7.54
C PHE A 66 12.26 15.10 8.78
N LYS A 67 11.62 16.20 9.22
CA LYS A 67 11.99 16.90 10.44
C LYS A 67 11.91 15.98 11.68
N ARG A 68 10.81 15.25 11.84
CA ARG A 68 10.61 14.30 12.95
C ARG A 68 11.61 13.15 12.89
N MET A 69 11.90 12.62 11.68
CA MET A 69 12.91 11.57 11.50
C MET A 69 14.30 12.03 11.91
N ARG A 70 14.74 13.21 11.48
CA ARG A 70 16.03 13.79 11.91
C ARG A 70 16.13 13.99 13.42
N GLN A 71 15.05 14.44 14.05
CA GLN A 71 14.99 14.57 15.51
C GLN A 71 15.12 13.22 16.22
N LYS A 72 14.48 12.18 15.67
CA LYS A 72 14.53 10.82 16.22
C LYS A 72 15.92 10.18 16.03
N ILE A 73 16.50 10.34 14.85
CA ILE A 73 17.84 9.81 14.49
C ILE A 73 18.95 10.53 15.28
N GLY A 74 18.79 11.82 15.61
CA GLY A 74 19.77 12.59 16.39
C GLY A 74 21.05 12.93 15.62
N LYS A 75 21.09 12.72 14.30
CA LYS A 75 22.21 13.01 13.41
C LYS A 75 21.76 13.85 12.22
N ALA A 76 22.71 14.51 11.57
CA ALA A 76 22.46 15.16 10.29
C ALA A 76 22.32 14.07 9.21
N VAL A 77 21.09 13.88 8.73
CA VAL A 77 20.75 13.00 7.59
C VAL A 77 19.94 13.80 6.57
N SER A 78 20.19 13.54 5.29
CA SER A 78 19.47 14.19 4.21
C SER A 78 18.08 13.57 4.00
N ASP A 79 17.20 14.27 3.28
CA ASP A 79 15.91 13.75 2.90
C ASP A 79 16.08 12.53 1.97
N GLU A 80 17.07 12.56 1.06
CA GLU A 80 17.37 11.48 0.13
C GLU A 80 17.80 10.19 0.84
N GLU A 81 18.60 10.29 1.93
CA GLU A 81 19.00 9.14 2.74
C GLU A 81 17.78 8.50 3.42
N ILE A 82 16.87 9.32 3.96
CA ILE A 82 15.63 8.83 4.57
C ILE A 82 14.72 8.19 3.50
N VAL A 83 14.57 8.83 2.34
CA VAL A 83 13.79 8.29 1.20
C VAL A 83 14.34 6.94 0.76
N HIS A 84 15.68 6.84 0.61
CA HIS A 84 16.33 5.59 0.25
C HIS A 84 16.03 4.49 1.27
N ALA A 85 16.21 4.77 2.56
CA ALA A 85 15.96 3.81 3.62
C ALA A 85 14.50 3.33 3.66
N LEU A 86 13.53 4.24 3.48
CA LEU A 86 12.11 3.86 3.40
C LEU A 86 11.82 2.99 2.18
N ASN A 87 12.41 3.33 1.03
CA ASN A 87 12.20 2.61 -0.22
C ASN A 87 12.79 1.19 -0.21
N GLU A 88 13.72 0.88 0.71
CA GLU A 88 14.22 -0.48 0.93
C GLU A 88 13.11 -1.46 1.37
N LEU A 89 11.98 -0.97 1.87
CA LEU A 89 10.78 -1.78 2.10
C LEU A 89 10.27 -2.45 0.82
N LEU A 90 10.44 -1.78 -0.34
CA LEU A 90 9.80 -2.13 -1.60
C LEU A 90 10.79 -2.88 -2.51
N ILE A 91 10.61 -4.19 -2.66
CA ILE A 91 11.48 -5.00 -3.54
C ILE A 91 11.18 -4.72 -5.02
N GLY A 92 9.88 -4.64 -5.36
CA GLY A 92 9.43 -4.42 -6.74
C GLY A 92 8.18 -5.19 -7.10
N ILE A 93 7.70 -4.99 -8.33
CA ILE A 93 6.53 -5.65 -8.89
C ILE A 93 7.00 -6.67 -9.93
N PRO A 94 6.68 -7.97 -9.78
CA PRO A 94 6.92 -8.96 -10.83
C PRO A 94 6.16 -8.62 -12.12
N LEU A 95 6.80 -8.76 -13.28
CA LEU A 95 6.21 -8.39 -14.58
C LEU A 95 4.94 -9.18 -14.92
N ASP A 96 4.82 -10.41 -14.43
CA ASP A 96 3.63 -11.21 -14.61
C ASP A 96 2.40 -10.63 -13.89
N ARG A 97 2.59 -9.98 -12.73
CA ARG A 97 1.51 -9.25 -12.04
C ARG A 97 1.07 -8.02 -12.83
N LEU A 98 1.99 -7.25 -13.40
CA LEU A 98 1.67 -6.12 -14.28
C LEU A 98 0.88 -6.59 -15.51
N THR A 99 1.34 -7.65 -16.15
CA THR A 99 0.64 -8.28 -17.27
C THR A 99 -0.76 -8.78 -16.87
N LEU A 100 -0.91 -9.36 -15.69
CA LEU A 100 -2.20 -9.82 -15.17
C LEU A 100 -3.17 -8.65 -14.96
N LEU A 101 -2.71 -7.55 -14.32
CA LEU A 101 -3.54 -6.35 -14.10
C LEU A 101 -4.12 -5.82 -15.43
N ARG A 102 -3.28 -5.69 -16.47
CA ARG A 102 -3.75 -5.25 -17.80
C ARG A 102 -4.77 -6.22 -18.43
N LYS A 103 -4.60 -7.52 -18.23
CA LYS A 103 -5.58 -8.52 -18.69
C LYS A 103 -6.91 -8.42 -17.92
N LEU A 104 -6.86 -8.21 -16.61
CA LEU A 104 -8.04 -8.07 -15.77
C LEU A 104 -8.86 -6.83 -16.15
N ARG A 105 -8.21 -5.70 -16.47
CA ARG A 105 -8.86 -4.46 -16.94
C ARG A 105 -9.70 -4.63 -18.20
N GLN A 106 -9.44 -5.65 -19.00
CA GLN A 106 -10.24 -5.95 -20.20
C GLN A 106 -11.66 -6.47 -19.84
N ARG A 107 -11.89 -6.89 -18.60
CA ARG A 107 -13.12 -7.56 -18.17
C ARG A 107 -13.73 -6.97 -16.90
N PHE A 108 -12.96 -6.28 -16.09
CA PHE A 108 -13.35 -5.75 -14.80
C PHE A 108 -12.90 -4.31 -14.68
N ASN A 109 -13.60 -3.54 -13.86
CA ASN A 109 -13.09 -2.28 -13.32
C ASN A 109 -12.04 -2.63 -12.26
N VAL A 110 -10.77 -2.30 -12.51
CA VAL A 110 -9.62 -2.68 -11.66
C VAL A 110 -9.14 -1.46 -10.89
N MET A 111 -9.19 -1.54 -9.57
CA MET A 111 -8.86 -0.43 -8.66
C MET A 111 -7.83 -0.84 -7.64
N MET A 112 -7.13 0.14 -7.10
CA MET A 112 -6.17 -0.04 -6.01
C MET A 112 -6.58 0.75 -4.77
N LEU A 113 -6.44 0.14 -3.58
CA LEU A 113 -6.58 0.78 -2.28
C LEU A 113 -5.37 0.46 -1.40
N SER A 114 -4.50 1.42 -1.17
CA SER A 114 -3.24 1.22 -0.44
C SER A 114 -3.10 2.13 0.77
N ASN A 115 -2.66 1.56 1.90
CA ASN A 115 -2.02 2.33 2.96
C ASN A 115 -0.60 2.64 2.49
N THR A 116 -0.32 3.92 2.24
CA THR A 116 0.96 4.38 1.72
C THR A 116 1.13 5.88 2.00
N ASN A 117 2.25 6.42 1.62
CA ASN A 117 2.60 7.82 1.82
C ASN A 117 3.15 8.45 0.53
N PRO A 118 3.14 9.79 0.40
CA PRO A 118 3.58 10.46 -0.81
C PRO A 118 5.06 10.23 -1.13
N ILE A 119 5.92 10.02 -0.14
CA ILE A 119 7.35 9.82 -0.34
C ILE A 119 7.59 8.54 -1.15
N MET A 120 7.06 7.40 -0.68
CA MET A 120 7.24 6.12 -1.35
C MET A 120 6.43 6.03 -2.66
N PHE A 121 5.23 6.65 -2.68
CA PHE A 121 4.36 6.60 -3.85
C PHE A 121 4.94 7.35 -5.04
N ASP A 122 5.47 8.56 -4.81
CA ASP A 122 6.00 9.42 -5.87
C ASP A 122 7.44 9.04 -6.28
N THR A 123 8.08 8.10 -5.58
CA THR A 123 9.42 7.60 -5.88
C THR A 123 9.39 6.13 -6.31
N LYS A 124 9.67 5.20 -5.40
CA LYS A 124 9.86 3.77 -5.69
C LYS A 124 8.63 3.09 -6.25
N ILE A 125 7.42 3.43 -5.78
CA ILE A 125 6.18 2.82 -6.31
C ILE A 125 5.98 3.26 -7.78
N ALA A 126 6.14 4.55 -8.07
CA ALA A 126 6.05 5.05 -9.44
C ALA A 126 7.08 4.37 -10.37
N GLU A 127 8.34 4.23 -9.92
CA GLU A 127 9.40 3.50 -10.64
C GLU A 127 8.99 2.05 -10.93
N CYS A 128 8.42 1.34 -9.94
CA CYS A 128 8.01 -0.05 -10.10
C CYS A 128 6.91 -0.22 -11.16
N PHE A 129 6.00 0.73 -11.33
CA PHE A 129 4.99 0.70 -12.39
C PHE A 129 5.55 1.14 -13.75
N ALA A 130 6.66 1.88 -13.80
CA ALA A 130 7.26 2.37 -15.03
C ALA A 130 8.12 1.34 -15.79
N GLN A 131 8.26 0.11 -15.28
CA GLN A 131 9.14 -0.94 -15.84
C GLN A 131 8.86 -1.27 -17.31
N GLU A 132 7.61 -1.14 -17.76
CA GLU A 132 7.21 -1.38 -19.16
C GLU A 132 7.06 -0.08 -19.96
N GLY A 133 7.53 1.07 -19.45
CA GLY A 133 7.31 2.38 -20.05
C GLY A 133 5.87 2.89 -19.89
N LEU A 134 5.11 2.29 -19.01
CA LEU A 134 3.72 2.62 -18.69
C LEU A 134 3.65 3.34 -17.32
N SER A 135 2.48 3.81 -16.97
CA SER A 135 2.19 4.46 -15.68
C SER A 135 1.16 3.68 -14.88
N ILE A 136 0.98 4.02 -13.62
CA ILE A 136 0.00 3.34 -12.75
C ILE A 136 -1.43 3.37 -13.32
N THR A 137 -1.78 4.42 -14.05
CA THR A 137 -3.10 4.55 -14.71
C THR A 137 -3.30 3.61 -15.89
N ASP A 138 -2.23 2.97 -16.38
CA ASP A 138 -2.32 1.94 -17.41
C ASP A 138 -2.69 0.57 -16.81
N TYR A 139 -2.55 0.41 -15.50
CA TYR A 139 -2.83 -0.82 -14.76
C TYR A 139 -4.12 -0.76 -13.95
N PHE A 140 -4.55 0.44 -13.51
CA PHE A 140 -5.74 0.65 -12.70
C PHE A 140 -6.64 1.71 -13.31
N ASP A 141 -7.95 1.52 -13.15
CA ASP A 141 -8.96 2.51 -13.53
C ASP A 141 -9.04 3.62 -12.49
N ASP A 142 -8.89 3.26 -11.18
CA ASP A 142 -8.84 4.20 -10.08
C ASP A 142 -7.78 3.78 -9.04
N VAL A 143 -7.16 4.78 -8.39
CA VAL A 143 -6.12 4.61 -7.36
C VAL A 143 -6.50 5.39 -6.10
N TYR A 144 -6.74 4.65 -5.01
CA TYR A 144 -7.11 5.19 -3.71
C TYR A 144 -5.93 5.05 -2.74
N LEU A 145 -5.43 6.19 -2.24
CA LEU A 145 -4.26 6.27 -1.38
C LEU A 145 -4.66 6.83 -0.01
N SER A 146 -4.27 6.16 1.06
CA SER A 146 -4.65 6.51 2.42
C SER A 146 -4.36 7.97 2.78
N TYR A 147 -3.18 8.48 2.42
CA TYR A 147 -2.79 9.86 2.72
C TYR A 147 -3.65 10.91 1.98
N ARG A 148 -4.20 10.58 0.81
CA ARG A 148 -5.16 11.43 0.08
C ARG A 148 -6.55 11.34 0.69
N LEU A 149 -6.95 10.14 1.11
CA LEU A 149 -8.24 9.88 1.74
C LEU A 149 -8.28 10.25 3.23
N LYS A 150 -7.14 10.59 3.85
CA LYS A 150 -7.03 10.91 5.27
C LYS A 150 -7.62 9.81 6.18
N SER A 151 -7.34 8.57 5.85
CA SER A 151 -7.81 7.38 6.56
C SER A 151 -7.04 6.17 6.07
N CYS A 152 -6.72 5.23 6.97
CA CYS A 152 -6.01 3.99 6.65
C CYS A 152 -6.89 2.76 6.90
N LYS A 153 -6.70 1.70 6.11
CA LYS A 153 -7.21 0.38 6.45
C LYS A 153 -6.61 -0.05 7.82
N PRO A 154 -7.36 -0.74 8.70
CA PRO A 154 -8.69 -1.31 8.53
C PRO A 154 -9.84 -0.39 8.94
N ASP A 155 -9.64 0.93 9.08
CA ASP A 155 -10.77 1.82 9.40
C ASP A 155 -11.85 1.70 8.31
N ILE A 156 -13.10 1.44 8.74
CA ILE A 156 -14.27 1.36 7.85
C ILE A 156 -14.46 2.67 7.06
N ALA A 157 -14.02 3.81 7.59
CA ALA A 157 -14.14 5.10 6.94
C ALA A 157 -13.44 5.14 5.57
N ILE A 158 -12.28 4.48 5.40
CA ILE A 158 -11.59 4.47 4.12
C ILE A 158 -12.40 3.73 3.04
N PHE A 159 -13.01 2.59 3.39
CA PHE A 159 -13.85 1.83 2.45
C PHE A 159 -15.12 2.59 2.07
N LYS A 160 -15.74 3.31 3.03
CA LYS A 160 -16.88 4.19 2.75
C LYS A 160 -16.50 5.29 1.76
N LYS A 161 -15.34 5.92 1.91
CA LYS A 161 -14.82 6.91 0.95
C LYS A 161 -14.59 6.30 -0.44
N VAL A 162 -14.04 5.08 -0.51
CA VAL A 162 -13.87 4.37 -1.79
C VAL A 162 -15.23 4.15 -2.45
N ILE A 163 -16.24 3.64 -1.72
CA ILE A 163 -17.59 3.42 -2.25
C ILE A 163 -18.18 4.75 -2.78
N GLU A 164 -18.08 5.82 -2.01
CA GLU A 164 -18.60 7.15 -2.37
C GLU A 164 -17.95 7.69 -3.65
N LEU A 165 -16.62 7.64 -3.74
CA LEU A 165 -15.85 8.18 -4.85
C LEU A 165 -16.01 7.35 -6.13
N SER A 166 -15.94 6.04 -6.03
CA SER A 166 -16.03 5.12 -7.19
C SER A 166 -17.45 4.78 -7.60
N ARG A 167 -18.43 4.97 -6.70
CA ARG A 167 -19.83 4.54 -6.86
C ARG A 167 -19.99 3.03 -7.13
N ILE A 168 -19.05 2.23 -6.67
CA ILE A 168 -19.11 0.77 -6.79
C ILE A 168 -20.17 0.19 -5.86
N VAL A 169 -20.67 -0.99 -6.24
CA VAL A 169 -21.53 -1.83 -5.40
C VAL A 169 -20.64 -2.83 -4.65
N PRO A 170 -20.55 -2.78 -3.31
CA PRO A 170 -19.67 -3.67 -2.54
C PRO A 170 -19.88 -5.16 -2.85
N GLN A 171 -21.15 -5.60 -3.02
CA GLN A 171 -21.50 -7.00 -3.31
C GLN A 171 -21.02 -7.47 -4.71
N GLU A 172 -20.74 -6.54 -5.62
CA GLU A 172 -20.18 -6.78 -6.95
C GLU A 172 -18.67 -6.52 -7.00
N THR A 173 -18.04 -6.27 -5.84
CA THR A 173 -16.62 -5.94 -5.72
C THR A 173 -15.88 -7.00 -4.93
N LEU A 174 -14.79 -7.54 -5.49
CA LEU A 174 -13.90 -8.45 -4.81
C LEU A 174 -12.63 -7.70 -4.38
N PHE A 175 -12.39 -7.65 -3.07
CA PHE A 175 -11.22 -7.02 -2.46
C PHE A 175 -10.16 -8.06 -2.13
N PHE A 176 -8.95 -7.82 -2.60
CA PHE A 176 -7.76 -8.63 -2.37
C PHE A 176 -6.81 -7.89 -1.42
N ASP A 177 -6.46 -8.53 -0.31
CA ASP A 177 -5.54 -7.96 0.70
C ASP A 177 -4.82 -9.11 1.42
N ASP A 178 -3.66 -8.88 1.98
CA ASP A 178 -2.89 -9.86 2.75
C ASP A 178 -3.19 -9.78 4.27
N SER A 179 -3.98 -8.80 4.69
CA SER A 179 -4.40 -8.59 6.07
C SER A 179 -5.85 -9.02 6.31
N GLN A 180 -6.06 -10.02 7.18
CA GLN A 180 -7.40 -10.45 7.56
C GLN A 180 -8.22 -9.31 8.18
N LYS A 181 -7.58 -8.40 8.97
CA LYS A 181 -8.26 -7.25 9.57
C LYS A 181 -8.86 -6.31 8.52
N ASN A 182 -8.13 -6.08 7.42
CA ASN A 182 -8.61 -5.25 6.32
C ASN A 182 -9.78 -5.92 5.60
N LEU A 183 -9.69 -7.24 5.39
CA LEU A 183 -10.77 -8.02 4.75
C LEU A 183 -12.03 -8.05 5.61
N ASP A 184 -11.89 -8.21 6.93
CA ASP A 184 -13.04 -8.20 7.85
C ASP A 184 -13.75 -6.85 7.85
N ALA A 185 -12.99 -5.73 7.83
CA ALA A 185 -13.54 -4.39 7.73
C ALA A 185 -14.31 -4.18 6.41
N ALA A 186 -13.74 -4.60 5.28
CA ALA A 186 -14.40 -4.54 3.97
C ALA A 186 -15.66 -5.43 3.92
N ALA A 187 -15.56 -6.66 4.42
CA ALA A 187 -16.69 -7.61 4.45
C ALA A 187 -17.87 -7.06 5.25
N SER A 188 -17.62 -6.29 6.33
CA SER A 188 -18.69 -5.64 7.11
C SER A 188 -19.55 -4.65 6.31
N LEU A 189 -19.02 -4.16 5.19
CA LEU A 189 -19.71 -3.27 4.23
C LEU A 189 -20.28 -4.02 3.00
N GLY A 190 -20.13 -5.35 2.98
CA GLY A 190 -20.67 -6.21 1.93
C GLY A 190 -19.70 -6.51 0.77
N PHE A 191 -18.43 -6.11 0.86
CA PHE A 191 -17.43 -6.55 -0.11
C PHE A 191 -17.26 -8.06 -0.05
N LYS A 192 -17.04 -8.67 -1.22
CA LYS A 192 -16.43 -10.01 -1.27
C LYS A 192 -14.93 -9.88 -1.04
N THR A 193 -14.34 -10.81 -0.34
CA THR A 193 -12.93 -10.71 0.08
C THR A 193 -12.14 -11.94 -0.30
N CYS A 194 -10.85 -11.73 -0.57
CA CYS A 194 -9.90 -12.79 -0.89
C CYS A 194 -8.58 -12.50 -0.18
N LEU A 195 -8.21 -13.38 0.76
CA LEU A 195 -6.93 -13.32 1.44
C LEU A 195 -5.84 -13.86 0.51
N LEU A 196 -4.86 -13.00 0.19
CA LEU A 196 -3.69 -13.39 -0.58
C LEU A 196 -2.51 -13.62 0.36
N TYR A 197 -2.10 -14.86 0.49
CA TYR A 197 -0.84 -15.18 1.14
C TYR A 197 0.30 -14.96 0.14
N THR A 198 1.13 -13.94 0.35
CA THR A 198 2.43 -13.97 -0.28
C THR A 198 3.25 -15.02 0.43
N SER A 199 3.74 -16.02 -0.31
CA SER A 199 4.70 -16.98 0.24
C SER A 199 5.86 -16.19 0.84
N PRO A 200 6.31 -16.50 2.06
CA PRO A 200 7.52 -15.87 2.57
C PRO A 200 8.62 -16.06 1.53
N SER A 201 9.36 -14.98 1.24
CA SER A 201 10.55 -15.06 0.38
C SER A 201 11.40 -16.25 0.83
N PRO A 202 11.89 -17.11 -0.06
CA PRO A 202 12.75 -18.20 0.37
C PRO A 202 13.91 -17.62 1.16
N ARG A 203 14.11 -18.18 2.36
CA ARG A 203 15.19 -17.83 3.28
C ARG A 203 16.55 -18.11 2.66
#